data_1ea36980503fcce5f7b6887ef680637f
#
_entry.id   1ea36980503fcce5f7b6887ef680637f
#
_cell.length_a   1.000
_cell.length_b   1.000
_cell.length_c   1.000
_cell.angle_alpha   90.00
_cell.angle_beta   90.00
_cell.angle_gamma   90.00
#
_symmetry.space_group_name_H-M   'P 1'
#
loop_
_entity.id
_entity.type
_entity.pdbx_description
1 polymer ?
#
loop_
_entity_poly.entity_id
_entity_poly.type
_entity_poly.pdbx_seq_one_letter_code
_entity_poly.pdbx_strand_id
1 'polypeptide(L)'
;EEHLKSYKDPDMLQNFVNSWLAEPWEDTKLKTTADLVKERQTELPEFEVPDWAIELTGGIDVQETCIYWVIRAWGEHWTSQLIARGQETNLWNADNIMNLYYEKKDGEKLTPSLVLVDSGDQTDMVYDFCADTMDYTLPCKGSSKRLETDYKYSVINKAGSKAAGINLVIVDTGKYKDRIASRMRRNNGTGSWMVFQGIDEEY
;
A
#
# COMPACT_ATOMS: atom_id res chain seq x y z
N GLU A 1 31.85 2.53 20.50
CA GLU A 1 30.69 1.93 21.21
C GLU A 1 29.34 2.31 20.54
N GLU A 2 29.15 3.56 20.10
CA GLU A 2 27.90 3.99 19.41
C GLU A 2 27.71 3.33 18.05
N HIS A 3 28.79 3.15 17.27
CA HIS A 3 28.77 2.42 16.00
C HIS A 3 28.25 0.98 16.15
N LEU A 4 28.64 0.28 17.23
CA LEU A 4 28.19 -1.09 17.49
C LEU A 4 26.72 -1.18 17.90
N LYS A 5 26.17 -0.11 18.49
CA LYS A 5 24.75 -0.01 18.84
C LYS A 5 23.90 0.32 17.62
N SER A 6 24.40 1.20 16.73
CA SER A 6 23.68 1.61 15.51
C SER A 6 23.59 0.52 14.44
N TYR A 7 24.50 -0.45 14.45
CA TYR A 7 24.54 -1.52 13.42
C TYR A 7 23.32 -2.44 13.42
N LYS A 8 22.56 -2.48 14.52
CA LYS A 8 21.36 -3.32 14.65
C LYS A 8 20.05 -2.58 14.34
N ASP A 9 20.11 -1.28 14.23
CA ASP A 9 18.95 -0.41 13.99
C ASP A 9 19.24 0.49 12.78
N PRO A 10 18.51 0.31 11.67
CA PRO A 10 18.72 1.09 10.44
C PRO A 10 18.60 2.60 10.66
N ASP A 11 17.69 3.07 11.51
CA ASP A 11 17.47 4.49 11.76
C ASP A 11 18.65 5.10 12.56
N MET A 12 19.18 4.34 13.52
CA MET A 12 20.37 4.74 14.26
C MET A 12 21.62 4.70 13.38
N LEU A 13 21.71 3.75 12.44
CA LEU A 13 22.80 3.66 11.49
C LEU A 13 22.78 4.83 10.51
N GLN A 14 21.62 5.20 9.99
CA GLN A 14 21.44 6.38 9.13
C GLN A 14 21.85 7.68 9.85
N ASN A 15 21.39 7.86 11.09
CA ASN A 15 21.77 9.00 11.89
C ASN A 15 23.28 9.05 12.16
N PHE A 16 23.91 7.91 12.40
CA PHE A 16 25.34 7.81 12.59
C PHE A 16 26.11 8.22 11.33
N VAL A 17 25.73 7.69 10.15
CA VAL A 17 26.39 8.03 8.88
C VAL A 17 26.21 9.51 8.55
N ASN A 18 24.99 10.04 8.63
CA ASN A 18 24.72 11.44 8.29
C ASN A 18 25.34 12.45 9.27
N SER A 19 25.30 12.14 10.57
CA SER A 19 25.69 13.11 11.60
C SER A 19 27.17 13.00 12.03
N TRP A 20 27.73 11.78 12.02
CA TRP A 20 29.09 11.54 12.50
C TRP A 20 30.11 11.41 11.37
N LEU A 21 29.74 10.78 10.26
CA LEU A 21 30.62 10.65 9.11
C LEU A 21 30.46 11.79 8.12
N ALA A 22 29.40 12.60 8.27
CA ALA A 22 29.05 13.69 7.33
C ALA A 22 28.95 13.21 5.87
N GLU A 23 28.60 11.94 5.67
CA GLU A 23 28.40 11.33 4.37
C GLU A 23 26.90 11.28 4.06
N PRO A 24 26.47 11.54 2.82
CA PRO A 24 25.10 11.31 2.44
C PRO A 24 24.78 9.81 2.57
N TRP A 25 23.73 9.49 3.35
CA TRP A 25 23.26 8.11 3.47
C TRP A 25 22.72 7.65 2.12
N GLU A 26 23.46 6.81 1.42
CA GLU A 26 22.95 6.07 0.28
C GLU A 26 22.42 4.73 0.78
N ASP A 27 21.10 4.61 0.86
CA ASP A 27 20.45 3.38 1.25
C ASP A 27 20.49 2.35 0.10
N THR A 28 21.66 1.83 -0.18
CA THR A 28 21.87 0.76 -1.16
C THR A 28 21.18 -0.56 -0.76
N LYS A 29 20.71 -0.65 0.52
CA LYS A 29 19.99 -1.82 1.03
C LYS A 29 18.47 -1.71 0.85
N LEU A 30 17.96 -0.53 0.48
CA LEU A 30 16.51 -0.30 0.31
C LEU A 30 16.01 -0.51 -1.13
N LYS A 31 16.87 -0.86 -2.09
CA LYS A 31 16.41 -1.28 -3.41
C LYS A 31 15.76 -2.65 -3.27
N THR A 32 14.42 -2.65 -3.35
CA THR A 32 13.66 -3.88 -3.53
C THR A 32 13.97 -4.40 -4.93
N THR A 33 14.56 -5.57 -5.00
CA THR A 33 14.77 -6.27 -6.26
C THR A 33 13.59 -7.21 -6.51
N ALA A 34 13.33 -7.57 -7.74
CA ALA A 34 12.34 -8.60 -8.09
C ALA A 34 12.58 -9.90 -7.29
N ASP A 35 13.85 -10.24 -7.06
CA ASP A 35 14.22 -11.40 -6.25
C ASP A 35 13.70 -11.30 -4.81
N LEU A 36 13.80 -10.12 -4.17
CA LEU A 36 13.28 -9.93 -2.82
C LEU A 36 11.75 -10.10 -2.76
N VAL A 37 11.02 -9.63 -3.76
CA VAL A 37 9.57 -9.84 -3.87
C VAL A 37 9.27 -11.33 -4.02
N LYS A 38 10.01 -12.04 -4.89
CA LYS A 38 9.87 -13.48 -5.09
C LYS A 38 10.13 -14.28 -3.81
N GLU A 39 11.10 -13.87 -2.99
CA GLU A 39 11.37 -14.48 -1.68
C GLU A 39 10.20 -14.29 -0.68
N ARG A 40 9.32 -13.34 -0.91
CA ARG A 40 8.16 -13.07 -0.05
C ARG A 40 6.90 -13.81 -0.50
N GLN A 41 6.99 -14.67 -1.50
CA GLN A 41 5.88 -15.52 -1.90
C GLN A 41 5.50 -16.50 -0.78
N THR A 42 4.21 -16.75 -0.69
CA THR A 42 3.62 -17.80 0.15
C THR A 42 3.18 -18.98 -0.72
N GLU A 43 2.62 -20.01 -0.12
CA GLU A 43 2.05 -21.15 -0.85
C GLU A 43 0.59 -20.91 -1.29
N LEU A 44 -0.02 -19.79 -0.85
CA LEU A 44 -1.40 -19.47 -1.20
C LEU A 44 -1.48 -18.94 -2.63
N PRO A 45 -2.40 -19.46 -3.44
CA PRO A 45 -2.65 -18.93 -4.78
C PRO A 45 -3.26 -17.53 -4.74
N GLU A 46 -3.29 -16.87 -5.89
CA GLU A 46 -4.01 -15.62 -6.07
C GLU A 46 -5.50 -15.78 -5.76
N PHE A 47 -6.12 -14.76 -5.21
CA PHE A 47 -7.53 -14.67 -4.75
C PHE A 47 -7.87 -15.45 -3.47
N GLU A 48 -6.97 -16.26 -2.93
CA GLU A 48 -7.19 -16.95 -1.66
C GLU A 48 -6.78 -16.07 -0.48
N VAL A 49 -7.67 -15.98 0.52
CA VAL A 49 -7.44 -15.18 1.72
C VAL A 49 -6.73 -16.04 2.78
N PRO A 50 -5.60 -15.59 3.36
CA PRO A 50 -4.96 -16.30 4.46
C PRO A 50 -5.88 -16.44 5.68
N ASP A 51 -5.83 -17.59 6.36
CA ASP A 51 -6.67 -17.85 7.55
C ASP A 51 -6.44 -16.85 8.69
N TRP A 52 -5.22 -16.30 8.80
CA TRP A 52 -4.88 -15.27 9.80
C TRP A 52 -5.39 -13.85 9.44
N ALA A 53 -5.95 -13.63 8.25
CA ALA A 53 -6.43 -12.32 7.85
C ALA A 53 -7.65 -11.89 8.66
N ILE A 54 -7.64 -10.62 9.07
CA ILE A 54 -8.73 -9.98 9.82
C ILE A 54 -9.51 -9.04 8.90
N GLU A 55 -8.81 -8.41 7.94
CA GLU A 55 -9.35 -7.36 7.10
C GLU A 55 -8.71 -7.39 5.71
N LEU A 56 -9.45 -6.94 4.70
CA LEU A 56 -8.93 -6.65 3.37
C LEU A 56 -8.98 -5.14 3.11
N THR A 57 -7.97 -4.65 2.38
CA THR A 57 -7.99 -3.29 1.83
C THR A 57 -7.64 -3.32 0.35
N GLY A 58 -8.12 -2.33 -0.40
CA GLY A 58 -7.79 -2.13 -1.79
C GLY A 58 -6.95 -0.88 -2.02
N GLY A 59 -6.19 -0.89 -3.09
CA GLY A 59 -5.50 0.27 -3.64
C GLY A 59 -5.74 0.33 -5.15
N ILE A 60 -6.04 1.52 -5.65
CA ILE A 60 -6.25 1.78 -7.08
C ILE A 60 -5.33 2.92 -7.49
N ASP A 61 -4.50 2.66 -8.51
CA ASP A 61 -3.62 3.63 -9.15
C ASP A 61 -4.18 3.97 -10.53
N VAL A 62 -4.54 5.24 -10.73
CA VAL A 62 -5.17 5.72 -11.96
C VAL A 62 -4.11 6.34 -12.85
N GLN A 63 -3.93 5.76 -14.04
CA GLN A 63 -3.03 6.25 -15.06
C GLN A 63 -3.83 6.81 -16.26
N GLU A 64 -3.16 7.44 -17.21
CA GLU A 64 -3.80 8.03 -18.37
C GLU A 64 -4.59 7.02 -19.22
N THR A 65 -4.08 5.80 -19.36
CA THR A 65 -4.63 4.78 -20.26
C THR A 65 -5.18 3.52 -19.59
N CYS A 66 -4.91 3.34 -18.30
CA CYS A 66 -5.29 2.14 -17.57
C CYS A 66 -5.38 2.40 -16.05
N ILE A 67 -5.98 1.47 -15.36
CA ILE A 67 -6.15 1.45 -13.91
C ILE A 67 -5.42 0.22 -13.38
N TYR A 68 -4.46 0.41 -12.46
CA TYR A 68 -3.88 -0.70 -11.70
C TYR A 68 -4.58 -0.83 -10.36
N TRP A 69 -4.76 -2.05 -9.90
CA TRP A 69 -5.39 -2.30 -8.63
C TRP A 69 -4.72 -3.44 -7.87
N VAL A 70 -4.81 -3.38 -6.56
CA VAL A 70 -4.31 -4.42 -5.65
C VAL A 70 -5.30 -4.65 -4.52
N ILE A 71 -5.37 -5.88 -4.01
CA ILE A 71 -6.09 -6.23 -2.79
C ILE A 71 -5.11 -6.90 -1.84
N ARG A 72 -5.09 -6.41 -0.60
CA ARG A 72 -4.18 -6.87 0.43
C ARG A 72 -4.92 -7.29 1.69
N ALA A 73 -4.60 -8.49 2.17
CA ALA A 73 -5.04 -9.01 3.44
C ALA A 73 -4.14 -8.49 4.57
N TRP A 74 -4.76 -8.18 5.71
CA TRP A 74 -4.10 -7.68 6.91
C TRP A 74 -4.46 -8.54 8.12
N GLY A 75 -3.48 -8.77 8.99
CA GLY A 75 -3.62 -9.47 10.24
C GLY A 75 -2.87 -8.74 11.37
N GLU A 76 -2.73 -9.42 12.51
CA GLU A 76 -2.06 -8.86 13.68
C GLU A 76 -0.63 -8.39 13.37
N HIS A 77 -0.17 -7.41 14.13
CA HIS A 77 1.16 -6.81 14.03
C HIS A 77 1.51 -6.28 12.63
N TRP A 78 0.48 -5.86 11.88
CA TRP A 78 0.64 -5.40 10.50
C TRP A 78 1.18 -6.50 9.54
N THR A 79 0.96 -7.75 9.86
CA THR A 79 1.18 -8.85 8.92
C THR A 79 0.31 -8.62 7.70
N SER A 80 0.88 -8.72 6.51
CA SER A 80 0.09 -8.46 5.32
C SER A 80 0.51 -9.32 4.14
N GLN A 81 -0.47 -9.68 3.32
CA GLN A 81 -0.27 -10.44 2.08
C GLN A 81 -1.06 -9.82 0.93
N LEU A 82 -0.37 -9.59 -0.18
CA LEU A 82 -1.05 -9.33 -1.46
C LEU A 82 -1.80 -10.61 -1.84
N ILE A 83 -3.11 -10.51 -2.03
CA ILE A 83 -3.96 -11.65 -2.42
C ILE A 83 -4.42 -11.57 -3.86
N ALA A 84 -4.52 -10.36 -4.43
CA ALA A 84 -4.88 -10.19 -5.83
C ALA A 84 -4.36 -8.85 -6.37
N ARG A 85 -4.13 -8.80 -7.67
CA ARG A 85 -3.74 -7.60 -8.40
C ARG A 85 -4.24 -7.66 -9.84
N GLY A 86 -4.25 -6.55 -10.51
CA GLY A 86 -4.56 -6.53 -11.93
C GLY A 86 -4.59 -5.15 -12.53
N GLN A 87 -5.02 -5.13 -13.78
CA GLN A 87 -5.16 -3.94 -14.59
C GLN A 87 -6.56 -3.91 -15.20
N GLU A 88 -7.18 -2.74 -15.20
CA GLU A 88 -8.50 -2.51 -15.76
C GLU A 88 -8.51 -1.28 -16.66
N THR A 89 -9.54 -1.17 -17.48
CA THR A 89 -9.69 -0.07 -18.43
C THR A 89 -10.37 1.16 -17.83
N ASN A 90 -11.10 1.00 -16.74
CA ASN A 90 -11.81 2.07 -16.05
C ASN A 90 -12.08 1.74 -14.58
N LEU A 91 -12.42 2.77 -13.79
CA LEU A 91 -12.67 2.67 -12.34
C LEU A 91 -13.85 1.74 -11.99
N TRP A 92 -14.90 1.70 -12.81
CA TRP A 92 -16.07 0.85 -12.51
C TRP A 92 -15.78 -0.64 -12.66
N ASN A 93 -14.84 -1.02 -13.55
CA ASN A 93 -14.37 -2.40 -13.62
C ASN A 93 -13.57 -2.76 -12.36
N ALA A 94 -12.71 -1.86 -11.89
CA ALA A 94 -11.99 -2.05 -10.63
C ALA A 94 -12.96 -2.09 -9.42
N ASP A 95 -14.02 -1.26 -9.42
CA ASP A 95 -15.08 -1.27 -8.43
C ASP A 95 -15.76 -2.66 -8.31
N ASN A 96 -16.11 -3.26 -9.43
CA ASN A 96 -16.70 -4.60 -9.44
C ASN A 96 -15.79 -5.62 -8.74
N ILE A 97 -14.48 -5.53 -8.95
CA ILE A 97 -13.48 -6.42 -8.31
C ILE A 97 -13.37 -6.13 -6.82
N MET A 98 -13.34 -4.86 -6.42
CA MET A 98 -13.27 -4.47 -5.00
C MET A 98 -14.50 -4.90 -4.20
N ASN A 99 -15.65 -5.09 -4.87
CA ASN A 99 -16.89 -5.54 -4.25
C ASN A 99 -17.10 -7.06 -4.29
N LEU A 100 -16.14 -7.85 -4.81
CA LEU A 100 -16.20 -9.30 -4.72
C LEU A 100 -15.95 -9.79 -3.29
N TYR A 101 -16.48 -10.97 -3.00
CA TYR A 101 -16.14 -11.70 -1.79
C TYR A 101 -14.92 -12.59 -2.04
N TYR A 102 -13.95 -12.46 -1.16
CA TYR A 102 -12.73 -13.27 -1.12
C TYR A 102 -12.83 -14.23 0.05
N GLU A 103 -12.57 -15.51 -0.18
CA GLU A 103 -12.91 -16.59 0.76
C GLU A 103 -11.66 -17.17 1.42
N LYS A 104 -11.73 -17.42 2.72
CA LYS A 104 -10.78 -18.22 3.49
C LYS A 104 -11.08 -19.70 3.35
N LYS A 105 -10.15 -20.58 3.74
CA LYS A 105 -10.33 -22.02 3.70
C LYS A 105 -11.49 -22.55 4.54
N ASP A 106 -11.82 -21.86 5.63
CA ASP A 106 -12.95 -22.18 6.51
C ASP A 106 -14.32 -21.69 5.98
N GLY A 107 -14.34 -21.01 4.83
CA GLY A 107 -15.53 -20.46 4.19
C GLY A 107 -15.91 -19.04 4.65
N GLU A 108 -15.14 -18.43 5.55
CA GLU A 108 -15.32 -17.00 5.89
C GLU A 108 -15.05 -16.13 4.67
N LYS A 109 -15.94 -15.19 4.42
CA LYS A 109 -15.85 -14.27 3.28
C LYS A 109 -15.55 -12.86 3.74
N LEU A 110 -14.52 -12.25 3.14
CA LEU A 110 -14.12 -10.87 3.36
C LEU A 110 -14.25 -10.10 2.04
N THR A 111 -14.49 -8.80 2.17
CA THR A 111 -14.40 -7.84 1.07
C THR A 111 -13.54 -6.66 1.52
N PRO A 112 -12.85 -5.94 0.64
CA PRO A 112 -12.14 -4.72 1.01
C PRO A 112 -13.03 -3.72 1.76
N SER A 113 -12.67 -3.40 2.99
CA SER A 113 -13.40 -2.45 3.85
C SER A 113 -13.01 -0.99 3.57
N LEU A 114 -11.82 -0.79 3.01
CA LEU A 114 -11.31 0.51 2.60
C LEU A 114 -10.51 0.36 1.32
N VAL A 115 -10.81 1.20 0.33
CA VAL A 115 -10.05 1.31 -0.92
C VAL A 115 -9.54 2.73 -1.07
N LEU A 116 -8.23 2.90 -1.20
CA LEU A 116 -7.61 4.19 -1.52
C LEU A 116 -7.42 4.30 -3.04
N VAL A 117 -7.88 5.40 -3.62
CA VAL A 117 -7.81 5.68 -5.06
C VAL A 117 -6.86 6.85 -5.28
N ASP A 118 -5.74 6.64 -5.99
CA ASP A 118 -4.79 7.72 -6.28
C ASP A 118 -5.45 8.78 -7.18
N SER A 119 -5.43 10.02 -6.69
CA SER A 119 -5.96 11.19 -7.38
C SER A 119 -4.86 12.13 -7.89
N GLY A 120 -3.63 11.62 -8.03
CA GLY A 120 -2.50 12.38 -8.57
C GLY A 120 -2.69 12.75 -10.02
N ASP A 121 -3.17 11.81 -10.82
CA ASP A 121 -3.66 12.00 -12.18
C ASP A 121 -5.19 11.90 -12.22
N GLN A 122 -5.84 12.36 -13.31
CA GLN A 122 -7.30 12.27 -13.52
C GLN A 122 -8.14 12.69 -12.31
N THR A 123 -7.69 13.71 -11.57
CA THR A 123 -8.22 14.10 -10.24
C THR A 123 -9.75 14.20 -10.20
N ASP A 124 -10.38 14.82 -11.20
CA ASP A 124 -11.83 15.03 -11.21
C ASP A 124 -12.60 13.72 -11.36
N MET A 125 -12.13 12.83 -12.23
CA MET A 125 -12.71 11.50 -12.42
C MET A 125 -12.63 10.67 -11.13
N VAL A 126 -11.49 10.69 -10.46
CA VAL A 126 -11.30 10.00 -9.17
C VAL A 126 -12.21 10.58 -8.10
N TYR A 127 -12.34 11.91 -8.03
CA TYR A 127 -13.20 12.57 -7.06
C TYR A 127 -14.67 12.21 -7.26
N ASP A 128 -15.16 12.23 -8.50
CA ASP A 128 -16.53 11.86 -8.83
C ASP A 128 -16.79 10.37 -8.51
N PHE A 129 -15.85 9.48 -8.84
CA PHE A 129 -15.93 8.07 -8.50
C PHE A 129 -15.99 7.85 -6.98
N CYS A 130 -15.08 8.47 -6.20
CA CYS A 130 -15.09 8.34 -4.74
C CYS A 130 -16.33 8.99 -4.09
N ALA A 131 -16.97 9.94 -4.74
CA ALA A 131 -18.24 10.48 -4.27
C ALA A 131 -19.40 9.50 -4.45
N ASP A 132 -19.38 8.74 -5.55
CA ASP A 132 -20.41 7.73 -5.85
C ASP A 132 -20.20 6.41 -5.04
N THR A 133 -19.00 6.17 -4.48
CA THR A 133 -18.60 4.97 -3.73
C THR A 133 -18.07 5.29 -2.32
N MET A 134 -18.53 6.38 -1.71
CA MET A 134 -17.97 6.98 -0.49
C MET A 134 -18.06 6.12 0.78
N ASP A 135 -18.84 5.08 0.76
CA ASP A 135 -19.02 4.12 1.87
C ASP A 135 -17.78 3.23 2.10
N TYR A 136 -16.93 3.03 1.09
CA TYR A 136 -15.70 2.24 1.23
C TYR A 136 -14.49 2.81 0.48
N THR A 137 -14.64 3.85 -0.35
CA THR A 137 -13.51 4.48 -1.06
C THR A 137 -13.14 5.85 -0.50
N LEU A 138 -11.86 6.18 -0.57
CA LEU A 138 -11.36 7.52 -0.33
C LEU A 138 -10.32 7.89 -1.38
N PRO A 139 -10.37 9.10 -1.93
CA PRO A 139 -9.30 9.60 -2.78
C PRO A 139 -8.04 9.81 -1.94
N CYS A 140 -6.89 9.44 -2.49
CA CYS A 140 -5.61 9.68 -1.85
C CYS A 140 -4.65 10.42 -2.79
N LYS A 141 -3.61 11.01 -2.20
CA LYS A 141 -2.56 11.70 -2.92
C LYS A 141 -1.25 11.65 -2.15
N GLY A 142 -0.15 11.46 -2.87
CA GLY A 142 1.19 11.60 -2.30
C GLY A 142 1.49 13.05 -1.90
N SER A 143 2.08 13.24 -0.73
CA SER A 143 2.59 14.56 -0.33
C SER A 143 3.89 14.88 -1.06
N SER A 144 3.99 16.11 -1.58
CA SER A 144 5.25 16.63 -2.16
C SER A 144 6.30 17.00 -1.11
N LYS A 145 5.92 16.99 0.17
CA LYS A 145 6.79 17.31 1.31
C LYS A 145 6.63 16.25 2.39
N ARG A 146 7.70 16.04 3.17
CA ARG A 146 7.63 15.17 4.35
C ARG A 146 6.60 15.71 5.33
N LEU A 147 5.74 14.82 5.83
CA LEU A 147 4.74 15.14 6.83
C LEU A 147 5.28 14.84 8.24
N GLU A 148 4.72 15.49 9.26
CA GLU A 148 4.99 15.13 10.66
C GLU A 148 4.40 13.74 10.98
N THR A 149 3.18 13.48 10.50
CA THR A 149 2.48 12.19 10.60
C THR A 149 2.71 11.36 9.32
N ASP A 150 2.28 10.12 9.31
CA ASP A 150 2.37 9.26 8.12
C ASP A 150 1.38 9.70 7.03
N TYR A 151 0.23 10.19 7.46
CA TYR A 151 -0.80 10.76 6.60
C TYR A 151 -1.54 11.87 7.33
N LYS A 152 -2.30 12.63 6.58
CA LYS A 152 -3.27 13.60 7.09
C LYS A 152 -4.51 13.63 6.22
N TYR A 153 -5.62 14.05 6.80
CA TYR A 153 -6.82 14.36 6.03
C TYR A 153 -6.83 15.83 5.58
N SER A 154 -7.37 16.04 4.39
CA SER A 154 -7.75 17.34 3.86
C SER A 154 -9.16 17.22 3.30
N VAL A 155 -9.97 18.26 3.39
CA VAL A 155 -11.31 18.26 2.82
C VAL A 155 -11.25 18.78 1.39
N ILE A 156 -11.89 18.07 0.45
CA ILE A 156 -12.03 18.53 -0.93
C ILE A 156 -12.93 19.76 -0.92
N ASN A 157 -12.37 20.91 -1.27
CA ASN A 157 -13.09 22.18 -1.35
C ASN A 157 -13.12 22.67 -2.80
N LYS A 158 -13.88 21.95 -3.65
CA LYS A 158 -14.06 22.28 -5.06
C LYS A 158 -15.53 22.59 -5.32
N ALA A 159 -15.84 23.87 -5.53
CA ALA A 159 -17.20 24.29 -5.82
C ALA A 159 -17.76 23.55 -7.06
N GLY A 160 -18.96 22.99 -6.93
CA GLY A 160 -19.65 22.27 -8.00
C GLY A 160 -19.17 20.81 -8.21
N SER A 161 -18.19 20.31 -7.45
CA SER A 161 -17.81 18.91 -7.45
C SER A 161 -18.76 18.08 -6.57
N LYS A 162 -19.12 16.87 -7.01
CA LYS A 162 -19.84 15.89 -6.18
C LYS A 162 -19.04 15.52 -4.91
N ALA A 163 -17.71 15.57 -5.00
CA ALA A 163 -16.79 15.24 -3.92
C ALA A 163 -16.60 16.39 -2.91
N ALA A 164 -17.28 17.52 -3.06
CA ALA A 164 -17.16 18.63 -2.10
C ALA A 164 -17.53 18.17 -0.69
N GLY A 165 -16.62 18.33 0.29
CA GLY A 165 -16.79 17.87 1.66
C GLY A 165 -16.23 16.48 1.96
N ILE A 166 -15.84 15.70 0.96
CA ILE A 166 -15.20 14.39 1.15
C ILE A 166 -13.76 14.56 1.63
N ASN A 167 -13.31 13.65 2.48
CA ASN A 167 -11.93 13.61 2.94
C ASN A 167 -10.98 13.12 1.85
N LEU A 168 -9.93 13.88 1.58
CA LEU A 168 -8.77 13.48 0.80
C LEU A 168 -7.66 13.00 1.75
N VAL A 169 -7.16 11.79 1.55
CA VAL A 169 -6.03 11.26 2.31
C VAL A 169 -4.73 11.72 1.65
N ILE A 170 -3.93 12.50 2.37
CA ILE A 170 -2.60 12.92 1.90
C ILE A 170 -1.57 12.09 2.64
N VAL A 171 -0.78 11.27 1.92
CA VAL A 171 0.17 10.32 2.48
C VAL A 171 1.61 10.78 2.31
N ASP A 172 2.45 10.53 3.32
CA ASP A 172 3.91 10.64 3.18
C ASP A 172 4.44 9.39 2.46
N THR A 173 4.59 9.51 1.15
CA THR A 173 5.02 8.38 0.31
C THR A 173 6.39 7.84 0.70
N GLY A 174 7.31 8.69 1.18
CA GLY A 174 8.63 8.27 1.66
C GLY A 174 8.51 7.34 2.86
N LYS A 175 7.78 7.75 3.89
CA LYS A 175 7.58 6.94 5.09
C LYS A 175 6.92 5.59 4.79
N TYR A 176 5.92 5.55 3.90
CA TYR A 176 5.27 4.29 3.53
C TYR A 176 6.20 3.37 2.72
N LYS A 177 6.97 3.91 1.78
CA LYS A 177 7.99 3.14 1.04
C LYS A 177 9.03 2.53 1.99
N ASP A 178 9.54 3.30 2.95
CA ASP A 178 10.49 2.82 3.95
C ASP A 178 9.90 1.68 4.81
N ARG A 179 8.63 1.82 5.22
CA ARG A 179 7.94 0.77 5.99
C ARG A 179 7.75 -0.51 5.18
N ILE A 180 7.31 -0.40 3.94
CA ILE A 180 7.14 -1.55 3.04
C ILE A 180 8.50 -2.23 2.87
N ALA A 181 9.54 -1.49 2.52
CA ALA A 181 10.90 -2.01 2.35
C ALA A 181 11.42 -2.70 3.62
N SER A 182 11.18 -2.14 4.80
CA SER A 182 11.54 -2.75 6.08
C SER A 182 10.81 -4.08 6.31
N ARG A 183 9.51 -4.16 5.97
CA ARG A 183 8.71 -5.37 6.15
C ARG A 183 9.04 -6.47 5.14
N MET A 184 9.35 -6.09 3.90
CA MET A 184 9.80 -7.03 2.87
C MET A 184 11.11 -7.73 3.23
N ARG A 185 11.94 -7.16 4.10
CA ARG A 185 13.17 -7.79 4.58
C ARG A 185 12.96 -8.80 5.71
N ARG A 186 11.75 -8.86 6.28
CA ARG A 186 11.42 -9.86 7.30
C ARG A 186 11.13 -11.19 6.63
N ASN A 187 11.47 -12.28 7.29
CA ASN A 187 11.02 -13.59 6.86
C ASN A 187 9.50 -13.68 6.90
N ASN A 188 8.91 -14.49 6.03
CA ASN A 188 7.46 -14.69 5.99
C ASN A 188 6.93 -15.08 7.39
N GLY A 189 5.83 -14.49 7.78
CA GLY A 189 5.22 -14.66 9.10
C GLY A 189 4.75 -13.35 9.72
N THR A 190 4.67 -13.31 11.04
CA THR A 190 4.16 -12.18 11.80
C THR A 190 4.91 -10.88 11.51
N GLY A 191 4.18 -9.84 11.13
CA GLY A 191 4.72 -8.52 10.85
C GLY A 191 5.46 -8.38 9.52
N SER A 192 5.44 -9.40 8.65
CA SER A 192 6.05 -9.35 7.33
C SER A 192 5.09 -8.84 6.25
N TRP A 193 5.67 -8.48 5.12
CA TRP A 193 4.98 -8.18 3.88
C TRP A 193 5.14 -9.36 2.93
N MET A 194 4.04 -9.95 2.48
CA MET A 194 4.02 -11.18 1.69
C MET A 194 3.22 -10.98 0.40
N VAL A 195 3.39 -11.90 -0.53
CA VAL A 195 2.65 -11.95 -1.80
C VAL A 195 2.19 -13.39 -2.07
N PHE A 196 1.18 -13.54 -2.92
CA PHE A 196 0.66 -14.85 -3.33
C PHE A 196 1.68 -15.63 -4.17
N GLN A 197 1.43 -16.92 -4.35
CA GLN A 197 2.27 -17.83 -5.14
C GLN A 197 2.22 -17.46 -6.62
N GLY A 198 3.39 -17.50 -7.28
CA GLY A 198 3.47 -17.34 -8.73
C GLY A 198 3.40 -15.88 -9.19
N ILE A 199 3.69 -14.91 -8.31
CA ILE A 199 3.80 -13.52 -8.71
C ILE A 199 4.88 -13.37 -9.78
N ASP A 200 4.56 -12.69 -10.85
CA ASP A 200 5.45 -12.52 -11.99
C ASP A 200 6.45 -11.36 -11.81
N GLU A 201 7.32 -11.18 -12.80
CA GLU A 201 8.37 -10.16 -12.78
C GLU A 201 7.86 -8.74 -13.09
N GLU A 202 6.61 -8.61 -13.54
CA GLU A 202 5.98 -7.33 -13.87
C GLU A 202 5.38 -6.62 -12.64
N TYR A 203 5.41 -7.26 -11.47
CA TYR A 203 4.91 -6.68 -10.24
C TYR A 203 5.80 -5.57 -9.69
#